data_bfa5a594854fdd7358d42e15ec44ee45
#
_entry.id   bfa5a594854fdd7358d42e15ec44ee45
#
_cell.length_a   1.000
_cell.length_b   1.000
_cell.length_c   1.000
_cell.angle_alpha   90.00
_cell.angle_beta   90.00
_cell.angle_gamma   90.00
#
_symmetry.space_group_name_H-M   'P 1'
#
loop_
_entity.id
_entity.type
_entity.pdbx_description
1 polymer ?
#
loop_
_entity_poly.entity_id
_entity_poly.type
_entity_poly.pdbx_seq_one_letter_code
_entity_poly.pdbx_strand_id
1 'polypeptide(L)'
;MFSSFKLYDFNFCDATPTEDTDEDSQNPYIDSKKFMVQAWAINEEGKTVSIKIDDFSPFFYIQVPSTWGSATKNKLISHLKSKLGSYYGDSIILKGCKLIKRKKLYGFNAGKQYKFILVKFKNTRALSKCKNLWYNISKDPDRPGWNKYRLKENGYTGFAKTPLRIYEAVIPPILRLFHIQEISPSGWIEISDRKQNKIDKTTYCDYEYNCSYKDIKPLNDKETPVPYKIMSFDIEADSSHGDFPLPVKTYKRLATNILDVVESWDSIEKDYLVDWLKKAVLTAFEYDWEDGIDTIYTKSEKPTQEVIENKITEWLNKPVRDCEIEDDDDLQAETNFETVVDNEDINDDDEINSVKKFRKSIRKDTVVELLMRDRVKRDSKITEINQALTSIFPKVAGDKVTFIGSTFLNYGDKKPYLNHCIVLGGCSELPNVKNQEIIQCDTEKEVIQEWTKLVQQQDPHIVIGYNITGFDWEYMFR
;
A
#
# COMPACT_ATOMS: atom_id res chain seq x y z
N MET A 1 28.62 -22.30 19.13
CA MET A 1 28.64 -22.55 17.69
C MET A 1 28.06 -21.32 17.03
N PHE A 2 28.33 -21.05 15.78
CA PHE A 2 27.81 -19.92 15.03
C PHE A 2 27.16 -20.45 13.77
N SER A 3 26.03 -19.87 13.40
CA SER A 3 25.30 -20.22 12.18
C SER A 3 25.31 -19.05 11.21
N SER A 4 25.44 -19.35 9.93
CA SER A 4 25.46 -18.35 8.86
C SER A 4 24.19 -18.39 8.03
N PHE A 5 23.67 -17.19 7.69
CA PHE A 5 22.42 -17.01 6.99
C PHE A 5 22.54 -15.93 5.93
N LYS A 6 21.86 -16.08 4.82
CA LYS A 6 21.74 -15.09 3.76
C LYS A 6 20.45 -14.32 3.94
N LEU A 7 20.56 -13.01 4.13
CA LEU A 7 19.43 -12.10 4.29
C LEU A 7 18.65 -11.97 2.98
N TYR A 8 17.33 -11.81 3.03
CA TYR A 8 16.52 -11.56 1.84
C TYR A 8 15.34 -10.59 2.04
N ASP A 9 14.85 -10.41 3.29
CA ASP A 9 13.76 -9.47 3.54
C ASP A 9 13.84 -8.85 4.93
N PHE A 10 13.19 -7.68 5.10
CA PHE A 10 13.18 -6.91 6.34
C PHE A 10 11.84 -6.25 6.58
N ASN A 11 11.36 -6.35 7.80
CA ASN A 11 10.29 -5.51 8.32
C ASN A 11 10.82 -4.66 9.48
N PHE A 12 10.33 -3.42 9.61
CA PHE A 12 10.69 -2.54 10.70
C PHE A 12 9.52 -1.68 11.13
N CYS A 13 9.32 -1.60 12.41
CA CYS A 13 8.21 -0.83 13.00
C CYS A 13 8.54 -0.33 14.39
N ASP A 14 7.70 0.56 14.90
CA ASP A 14 7.70 0.91 16.31
C ASP A 14 6.73 -0.04 17.04
N ALA A 15 7.25 -1.06 17.73
CA ALA A 15 6.49 -2.09 18.42
C ALA A 15 6.67 -2.04 19.94
N THR A 16 5.68 -2.54 20.67
CA THR A 16 5.77 -2.74 22.11
C THR A 16 6.68 -3.95 22.38
N PRO A 17 7.69 -3.86 23.25
CA PRO A 17 8.52 -4.99 23.61
C PRO A 17 7.68 -6.10 24.25
N THR A 18 7.93 -7.35 23.85
CA THR A 18 7.21 -8.52 24.34
C THR A 18 7.55 -8.92 25.77
N GLU A 19 8.62 -8.37 26.35
CA GLU A 19 9.15 -8.78 27.67
C GLU A 19 8.99 -7.71 28.78
N ASP A 20 8.52 -6.49 28.48
CA ASP A 20 8.31 -5.45 29.47
C ASP A 20 6.83 -5.43 29.93
N THR A 21 6.37 -6.51 30.53
CA THR A 21 5.22 -6.47 31.43
C THR A 21 5.69 -6.10 32.84
N ASP A 22 6.31 -4.93 32.98
CA ASP A 22 6.37 -4.28 34.26
C ASP A 22 4.95 -3.81 34.59
N GLU A 23 4.21 -4.60 35.38
CA GLU A 23 2.87 -4.33 35.86
C GLU A 23 2.76 -3.01 36.69
N ASP A 24 3.89 -2.35 36.95
CA ASP A 24 3.99 -1.11 37.74
C ASP A 24 3.96 0.18 36.90
N SER A 25 3.82 0.17 35.62
CA SER A 25 3.66 1.43 34.87
C SER A 25 2.22 1.92 34.94
N GLN A 26 1.91 2.72 35.91
CA GLN A 26 0.61 3.36 36.17
C GLN A 26 0.13 4.34 35.10
N ASN A 27 0.71 4.34 33.89
CA ASN A 27 0.29 5.21 32.81
C ASN A 27 0.22 4.49 31.45
N PRO A 28 -0.96 3.98 31.06
CA PRO A 28 -1.14 3.27 29.78
C PRO A 28 -0.97 4.16 28.54
N TYR A 29 -0.76 5.46 28.71
CA TYR A 29 -0.58 6.45 27.62
C TYR A 29 0.88 6.80 27.32
N ILE A 30 1.86 6.27 28.04
CA ILE A 30 3.28 6.44 27.68
C ILE A 30 3.59 5.47 26.56
N ASP A 31 3.97 5.99 25.41
CA ASP A 31 4.39 5.20 24.24
C ASP A 31 5.62 4.36 24.59
N SER A 32 5.41 3.14 25.08
CA SER A 32 6.45 2.16 25.40
C SER A 32 7.10 1.58 24.13
N LYS A 33 6.60 1.96 22.95
CA LYS A 33 7.06 1.42 21.67
C LYS A 33 8.53 1.73 21.42
N LYS A 34 9.27 0.71 21.01
CA LYS A 34 10.67 0.78 20.58
C LYS A 34 10.76 0.47 19.08
N PHE A 35 11.72 1.06 18.42
CA PHE A 35 12.07 0.70 17.07
C PHE A 35 12.60 -0.72 17.04
N MET A 36 12.00 -1.56 16.24
CA MET A 36 12.32 -2.97 16.07
C MET A 36 12.54 -3.28 14.60
N VAL A 37 13.48 -4.15 14.33
CA VAL A 37 13.72 -4.74 13.00
C VAL A 37 13.53 -6.23 13.11
N GLN A 38 12.77 -6.79 12.19
CA GLN A 38 12.70 -8.22 11.94
C GLN A 38 13.29 -8.48 10.55
N ALA A 39 14.34 -9.28 10.52
CA ALA A 39 14.97 -9.70 9.28
C ALA A 39 14.64 -11.15 8.99
N TRP A 40 14.45 -11.49 7.73
CA TRP A 40 14.32 -12.86 7.27
C TRP A 40 15.56 -13.27 6.49
N ALA A 41 15.97 -14.49 6.74
CA ALA A 41 17.19 -15.06 6.17
C ALA A 41 17.00 -16.56 5.90
N ILE A 42 17.91 -17.13 5.14
CA ILE A 42 17.92 -18.54 4.76
C ILE A 42 19.37 -19.07 4.85
N ASN A 43 19.54 -20.34 5.23
CA ASN A 43 20.85 -20.97 5.20
C ASN A 43 21.08 -21.75 3.89
N GLU A 44 22.25 -22.35 3.75
CA GLU A 44 22.63 -23.13 2.56
C GLU A 44 21.75 -24.40 2.37
N GLU A 45 21.15 -24.90 3.44
CA GLU A 45 20.25 -26.07 3.43
C GLU A 45 18.79 -25.71 3.10
N GLY A 46 18.49 -24.42 2.89
CA GLY A 46 17.14 -23.93 2.64
C GLY A 46 16.29 -23.73 3.91
N LYS A 47 16.92 -23.73 5.10
CA LYS A 47 16.22 -23.47 6.36
C LYS A 47 15.98 -21.98 6.56
N THR A 48 14.75 -21.63 6.85
CA THR A 48 14.31 -20.24 7.03
C THR A 48 14.56 -19.74 8.45
N VAL A 49 14.87 -18.45 8.56
CA VAL A 49 15.27 -17.83 9.81
C VAL A 49 14.62 -16.48 9.98
N SER A 50 14.04 -16.24 11.15
CA SER A 50 13.58 -14.94 11.59
C SER A 50 14.53 -14.38 12.65
N ILE A 51 14.98 -13.12 12.47
CA ILE A 51 15.94 -12.45 13.36
C ILE A 51 15.29 -11.16 13.88
N LYS A 52 15.01 -11.12 15.17
CA LYS A 52 14.44 -9.96 15.85
C LYS A 52 15.55 -9.12 16.49
N ILE A 53 15.56 -7.81 16.21
CA ILE A 53 16.52 -6.82 16.72
C ILE A 53 15.71 -5.68 17.32
N ASP A 54 15.82 -5.43 18.62
CA ASP A 54 15.03 -4.45 19.37
C ASP A 54 15.86 -3.37 20.09
N ASP A 55 17.18 -3.46 20.02
CA ASP A 55 18.10 -2.55 20.70
C ASP A 55 18.73 -1.47 19.82
N PHE A 56 18.36 -1.42 18.52
CA PHE A 56 18.79 -0.35 17.65
C PHE A 56 17.93 0.90 17.87
N SER A 57 18.58 2.02 18.20
CA SER A 57 17.91 3.28 18.47
C SER A 57 18.06 4.24 17.29
N PRO A 58 16.95 4.70 16.68
CA PRO A 58 16.96 5.74 15.64
C PRO A 58 17.65 7.01 16.14
N PHE A 59 18.38 7.72 15.27
CA PHE A 59 19.09 8.93 15.64
C PHE A 59 19.33 9.87 14.47
N PHE A 60 19.62 11.13 14.81
CA PHE A 60 20.17 12.12 13.89
C PHE A 60 21.21 13.01 14.59
N TYR A 61 21.88 13.88 13.83
CA TYR A 61 22.89 14.77 14.37
C TYR A 61 22.43 16.22 14.35
N ILE A 62 22.81 16.97 15.41
CA ILE A 62 22.64 18.44 15.48
C ILE A 62 24.02 19.06 15.49
N GLN A 63 24.36 19.89 14.50
CA GLN A 63 25.59 20.67 14.52
C GLN A 63 25.50 21.77 15.59
N VAL A 64 26.54 21.86 16.41
CA VAL A 64 26.61 22.82 17.53
C VAL A 64 27.93 23.58 17.53
N PRO A 65 28.01 24.75 18.17
CA PRO A 65 29.26 25.50 18.35
C PRO A 65 30.36 24.65 19.01
N SER A 66 31.59 24.89 18.63
CA SER A 66 32.76 24.16 19.16
C SER A 66 32.93 24.34 20.68
N THR A 67 32.47 25.45 21.23
CA THR A 67 32.50 25.79 22.66
C THR A 67 31.55 24.99 23.54
N TRP A 68 30.53 24.31 22.95
CA TRP A 68 29.55 23.60 23.75
C TRP A 68 30.15 22.36 24.42
N GLY A 69 29.88 22.23 25.71
CA GLY A 69 30.24 21.06 26.54
C GLY A 69 29.03 20.20 26.90
N SER A 70 29.24 19.21 27.77
CA SER A 70 28.22 18.27 28.22
C SER A 70 27.05 18.96 28.94
N ALA A 71 27.32 20.02 29.71
CA ALA A 71 26.27 20.78 30.40
C ALA A 71 25.30 21.44 29.39
N THR A 72 25.82 22.10 28.35
CA THR A 72 25.01 22.73 27.32
C THR A 72 24.26 21.70 26.48
N LYS A 73 24.89 20.55 26.16
CA LYS A 73 24.25 19.40 25.53
C LYS A 73 23.03 18.95 26.35
N ASN A 74 23.19 18.74 27.65
CA ASN A 74 22.08 18.29 28.51
C ASN A 74 20.95 19.31 28.56
N LYS A 75 21.27 20.62 28.64
CA LYS A 75 20.26 21.69 28.58
C LYS A 75 19.49 21.70 27.25
N LEU A 76 20.17 21.48 26.12
CA LEU A 76 19.49 21.35 24.82
C LEU A 76 18.58 20.14 24.80
N ILE A 77 19.03 18.97 25.26
CA ILE A 77 18.18 17.77 25.29
C ILE A 77 16.95 17.96 26.19
N SER A 78 17.12 18.57 27.37
CA SER A 78 15.97 18.90 28.24
C SER A 78 15.01 19.89 27.56
N HIS A 79 15.53 20.88 26.84
CA HIS A 79 14.72 21.81 26.06
C HIS A 79 13.94 21.08 24.95
N LEU A 80 14.57 20.18 24.19
CA LEU A 80 13.89 19.38 23.15
C LEU A 80 12.80 18.49 23.77
N LYS A 81 13.07 17.84 24.91
CA LYS A 81 12.07 17.07 25.64
C LYS A 81 10.85 17.92 26.01
N SER A 82 11.07 19.11 26.59
CA SER A 82 10.00 20.05 26.92
C SER A 82 9.18 20.49 25.72
N LYS A 83 9.84 20.73 24.55
CA LYS A 83 9.14 21.10 23.30
C LYS A 83 8.29 19.99 22.69
N LEU A 84 8.66 18.74 22.94
CA LEU A 84 7.95 17.56 22.46
C LEU A 84 6.80 17.12 23.38
N GLY A 85 6.76 17.66 24.62
CA GLY A 85 5.84 17.20 25.67
C GLY A 85 6.28 15.87 26.27
N SER A 86 5.60 15.43 27.33
CA SER A 86 5.94 14.18 28.04
C SER A 86 5.89 12.96 27.12
N TYR A 87 4.85 12.87 26.29
CA TYR A 87 4.61 11.71 25.43
C TYR A 87 5.79 11.37 24.49
N TYR A 88 6.31 12.36 23.74
CA TYR A 88 7.44 12.13 22.83
C TYR A 88 8.80 12.46 23.46
N GLY A 89 8.82 13.34 24.46
CA GLY A 89 10.05 13.78 25.12
C GLY A 89 10.76 12.63 25.85
N ASP A 90 10.00 11.75 26.49
CA ASP A 90 10.55 10.60 27.22
C ASP A 90 11.12 9.49 26.31
N SER A 91 10.80 9.58 25.03
CA SER A 91 11.42 8.73 24.01
C SER A 91 12.84 9.19 23.59
N ILE A 92 13.31 10.39 24.03
CA ILE A 92 14.71 10.78 23.86
C ILE A 92 15.60 10.08 24.90
N ILE A 93 16.55 9.27 24.44
CA ILE A 93 17.46 8.48 25.29
C ILE A 93 18.63 9.35 25.73
N LEU A 94 18.52 10.01 26.88
CA LEU A 94 19.55 10.95 27.37
C LEU A 94 20.95 10.33 27.46
N LYS A 95 21.05 9.11 28.02
CA LYS A 95 22.34 8.37 28.13
C LYS A 95 22.94 8.03 26.76
N GLY A 96 22.11 7.93 25.72
CA GLY A 96 22.51 7.68 24.34
C GLY A 96 22.98 8.93 23.59
N CYS A 97 22.64 10.14 24.08
CA CYS A 97 22.99 11.39 23.42
C CYS A 97 24.45 11.80 23.73
N LYS A 98 25.27 11.93 22.68
CA LYS A 98 26.72 12.16 22.83
C LYS A 98 27.18 13.38 22.01
N LEU A 99 28.20 14.10 22.56
CA LEU A 99 28.98 15.07 21.77
C LEU A 99 30.04 14.30 20.98
N ILE A 100 30.08 14.54 19.68
CA ILE A 100 31.05 13.91 18.77
C ILE A 100 31.65 14.93 17.82
N LYS A 101 32.79 14.63 17.26
CA LYS A 101 33.42 15.40 16.18
C LYS A 101 33.35 14.59 14.90
N ARG A 102 32.92 15.21 13.79
CA ARG A 102 32.82 14.60 12.46
C ARG A 102 33.20 15.62 11.39
N LYS A 103 33.67 15.12 10.25
CA LYS A 103 33.81 15.90 9.02
C LYS A 103 32.46 16.03 8.34
N LYS A 104 32.28 17.06 7.53
CA LYS A 104 31.11 17.15 6.61
C LYS A 104 31.48 16.52 5.29
N LEU A 105 30.54 15.80 4.70
CA LEU A 105 30.73 15.21 3.37
C LEU A 105 30.62 16.28 2.28
N TYR A 106 29.67 17.21 2.42
CA TYR A 106 29.41 18.23 1.41
C TYR A 106 30.29 19.45 1.56
N GLY A 107 30.84 19.91 0.43
CA GLY A 107 31.70 21.09 0.31
C GLY A 107 33.17 20.81 0.65
N PHE A 108 34.08 21.69 0.15
CA PHE A 108 35.49 21.61 0.47
C PHE A 108 35.75 22.18 1.87
N ASN A 109 36.08 21.34 2.82
CA ASN A 109 36.26 21.68 4.24
C ASN A 109 37.71 21.55 4.73
N ALA A 110 38.67 21.29 3.84
CA ALA A 110 40.09 21.09 4.19
C ALA A 110 40.30 20.15 5.40
N GLY A 111 39.51 19.09 5.51
CA GLY A 111 39.57 18.15 6.62
C GLY A 111 39.08 18.66 7.97
N LYS A 112 38.47 19.85 8.04
CA LYS A 112 37.94 20.46 9.27
C LYS A 112 36.88 19.58 9.93
N GLN A 113 37.03 19.41 11.25
CA GLN A 113 36.05 18.71 12.09
C GLN A 113 35.07 19.68 12.73
N TYR A 114 33.83 19.32 12.74
CA TYR A 114 32.72 20.05 13.38
C TYR A 114 32.19 19.26 14.57
N LYS A 115 31.66 19.97 15.56
CA LYS A 115 31.07 19.34 16.74
C LYS A 115 29.58 19.11 16.51
N PHE A 116 29.11 17.93 16.84
CA PHE A 116 27.73 17.51 16.73
C PHE A 116 27.25 16.90 18.02
N ILE A 117 25.93 17.00 18.24
CA ILE A 117 25.22 16.19 19.23
C ILE A 117 24.53 15.07 18.45
N LEU A 118 24.85 13.83 18.76
CA LEU A 118 24.08 12.66 18.39
C LEU A 118 22.85 12.63 19.31
N VAL A 119 21.64 12.69 18.75
CA VAL A 119 20.38 12.57 19.50
C VAL A 119 19.73 11.24 19.17
N LYS A 120 19.57 10.37 20.18
CA LYS A 120 18.98 9.04 20.07
C LYS A 120 17.54 9.00 20.57
N PHE A 121 16.71 8.22 19.91
CA PHE A 121 15.29 8.04 20.19
C PHE A 121 14.96 6.57 20.42
N LYS A 122 13.91 6.28 21.23
CA LYS A 122 13.39 4.92 21.36
C LYS A 122 12.70 4.46 20.07
N ASN A 123 11.99 5.36 19.38
CA ASN A 123 11.14 5.04 18.24
C ASN A 123 11.23 6.11 17.14
N THR A 124 10.71 5.78 15.96
CA THR A 124 10.73 6.64 14.77
C THR A 124 9.74 7.79 14.87
N ARG A 125 8.63 7.62 15.60
CA ARG A 125 7.62 8.68 15.81
C ARG A 125 8.23 9.86 16.56
N ALA A 126 8.93 9.59 17.66
CA ALA A 126 9.60 10.64 18.43
C ALA A 126 10.71 11.33 17.63
N LEU A 127 11.51 10.55 16.86
CA LEU A 127 12.50 11.10 15.94
C LEU A 127 11.84 12.07 14.96
N SER A 128 10.76 11.65 14.29
CA SER A 128 10.04 12.47 13.30
C SER A 128 9.43 13.73 13.91
N LYS A 129 8.81 13.64 15.07
CA LYS A 129 8.29 14.81 15.79
C LYS A 129 9.40 15.79 16.18
N CYS A 130 10.53 15.28 16.67
CA CYS A 130 11.69 16.12 17.01
C CYS A 130 12.29 16.77 15.76
N LYS A 131 12.49 16.01 14.67
CA LYS A 131 12.97 16.51 13.38
C LYS A 131 12.11 17.67 12.86
N ASN A 132 10.79 17.60 13.03
CA ASN A 132 9.85 18.59 12.52
C ASN A 132 10.03 19.99 13.16
N LEU A 133 10.73 20.12 14.28
CA LEU A 133 11.12 21.44 14.84
C LEU A 133 12.00 22.26 13.87
N TRP A 134 12.72 21.59 12.98
CA TRP A 134 13.56 22.22 11.95
C TRP A 134 12.83 22.51 10.65
N TYR A 135 11.54 22.16 10.54
CA TYR A 135 10.78 22.36 9.32
C TYR A 135 9.66 23.39 9.52
N ASN A 136 9.39 24.14 8.48
CA ASN A 136 8.14 24.86 8.32
C ASN A 136 7.14 23.89 7.68
N ILE A 137 5.99 23.76 8.31
CA ILE A 137 4.94 22.85 7.87
C ILE A 137 3.80 23.70 7.34
N SER A 138 3.41 23.50 6.10
CA SER A 138 2.24 24.13 5.45
C SER A 138 1.37 23.05 4.83
N LYS A 139 0.10 23.36 4.60
CA LYS A 139 -0.75 22.46 3.81
C LYS A 139 -0.22 22.43 2.36
N ASP A 140 -0.20 21.27 1.76
CA ASP A 140 0.16 21.13 0.36
C ASP A 140 -1.01 21.62 -0.50
N PRO A 141 -0.81 22.68 -1.34
CA PRO A 141 -1.87 23.17 -2.21
C PRO A 141 -2.24 22.19 -3.33
N ASP A 142 -1.28 21.36 -3.74
CA ASP A 142 -1.42 20.42 -4.86
C ASP A 142 -2.00 19.07 -4.41
N ARG A 143 -1.94 18.77 -3.10
CA ARG A 143 -2.44 17.51 -2.51
C ARG A 143 -3.28 17.80 -1.25
N PRO A 144 -4.62 17.94 -1.38
CA PRO A 144 -5.50 18.15 -0.24
C PRO A 144 -5.35 17.04 0.82
N GLY A 145 -5.19 17.44 2.07
CA GLY A 145 -4.95 16.51 3.20
C GLY A 145 -3.47 16.24 3.51
N TRP A 146 -2.55 16.61 2.63
CA TRP A 146 -1.11 16.41 2.83
C TRP A 146 -0.43 17.67 3.35
N ASN A 147 0.71 17.50 4.03
CA ASN A 147 1.54 18.58 4.52
C ASN A 147 2.84 18.68 3.73
N LYS A 148 3.18 19.90 3.31
CA LYS A 148 4.47 20.20 2.69
C LYS A 148 5.48 20.62 3.77
N TYR A 149 6.64 19.98 3.78
CA TYR A 149 7.70 20.19 4.75
C TYR A 149 8.87 20.93 4.10
N ARG A 150 9.15 22.16 4.54
CA ARG A 150 10.30 22.95 4.07
C ARG A 150 11.30 23.15 5.19
N LEU A 151 12.55 22.74 4.99
CA LEU A 151 13.63 22.93 5.97
C LEU A 151 13.84 24.43 6.23
N LYS A 152 13.94 24.81 7.50
CA LYS A 152 14.21 26.20 7.90
C LYS A 152 15.63 26.59 7.50
N GLU A 153 15.82 27.68 6.78
CA GLU A 153 17.11 28.16 6.26
C GLU A 153 18.14 28.36 7.36
N ASN A 154 17.72 28.99 8.47
CA ASN A 154 18.56 29.23 9.64
C ASN A 154 18.56 28.07 10.66
N GLY A 155 17.95 26.93 10.32
CA GLY A 155 17.78 25.81 11.24
C GLY A 155 16.88 26.15 12.42
N TYR A 156 17.09 25.46 13.54
CA TYR A 156 16.31 25.67 14.77
C TYR A 156 16.97 26.73 15.65
N THR A 157 16.30 27.83 15.94
CA THR A 157 16.80 28.97 16.74
C THR A 157 16.18 29.07 18.13
N GLY A 158 15.28 28.13 18.50
CA GLY A 158 14.52 28.17 19.74
C GLY A 158 15.34 27.90 21.00
N PHE A 159 16.64 27.58 20.89
CA PHE A 159 17.53 27.37 22.03
C PHE A 159 18.74 28.30 21.97
N ALA A 160 18.96 29.10 23.03
CA ALA A 160 20.08 30.03 23.17
C ALA A 160 20.27 31.01 21.97
N LYS A 161 19.24 31.30 21.22
CA LYS A 161 19.27 32.08 19.99
C LYS A 161 20.36 31.65 18.99
N THR A 162 20.81 30.39 19.11
CA THR A 162 21.86 29.81 18.26
C THR A 162 21.24 29.05 17.09
N PRO A 163 21.62 29.33 15.84
CA PRO A 163 21.12 28.58 14.68
C PRO A 163 21.69 27.15 14.70
N LEU A 164 20.84 26.17 14.99
CA LEU A 164 21.17 24.76 15.03
C LEU A 164 20.71 24.07 13.76
N ARG A 165 21.62 23.39 13.06
CA ARG A 165 21.31 22.64 11.83
C ARG A 165 21.30 21.15 12.12
N ILE A 166 20.35 20.44 11.53
CA ILE A 166 20.29 18.97 11.58
C ILE A 166 20.98 18.34 10.39
N TYR A 167 21.50 17.14 10.61
CA TYR A 167 22.16 16.31 9.60
C TYR A 167 21.67 14.88 9.69
N GLU A 168 21.50 14.26 8.53
CA GLU A 168 21.15 12.85 8.39
C GLU A 168 19.81 12.46 9.07
N ALA A 169 18.91 13.44 9.23
CA ALA A 169 17.62 13.25 9.89
C ALA A 169 16.54 12.61 8.99
N VAL A 170 16.81 12.47 7.70
CA VAL A 170 15.91 11.85 6.72
C VAL A 170 16.36 10.44 6.31
N ILE A 171 17.53 9.99 6.77
CA ILE A 171 18.00 8.64 6.48
C ILE A 171 17.14 7.64 7.26
N PRO A 172 16.49 6.68 6.60
CA PRO A 172 15.72 5.64 7.27
C PRO A 172 16.57 4.88 8.31
N PRO A 173 16.03 4.60 9.51
CA PRO A 173 16.79 3.90 10.55
C PRO A 173 17.33 2.53 10.13
N ILE A 174 16.62 1.80 9.27
CA ILE A 174 17.09 0.52 8.74
C ILE A 174 18.36 0.66 7.91
N LEU A 175 18.45 1.66 7.03
CA LEU A 175 19.67 1.94 6.27
C LEU A 175 20.83 2.34 7.19
N ARG A 176 20.53 3.01 8.29
CA ARG A 176 21.50 3.37 9.29
C ARG A 176 22.06 2.14 10.02
N LEU A 177 21.20 1.17 10.30
CA LEU A 177 21.60 -0.13 10.86
C LEU A 177 22.58 -0.85 9.92
N PHE A 178 22.27 -0.93 8.62
CA PHE A 178 23.12 -1.56 7.63
C PHE A 178 24.50 -0.90 7.55
N HIS A 179 24.54 0.44 7.51
CA HIS A 179 25.82 1.18 7.47
C HIS A 179 26.67 0.98 8.74
N ILE A 180 26.06 0.93 9.93
CA ILE A 180 26.80 0.80 11.19
C ILE A 180 27.40 -0.60 11.33
N GLN A 181 26.65 -1.61 10.88
CA GLN A 181 27.07 -3.01 10.97
C GLN A 181 27.77 -3.52 9.71
N GLU A 182 27.89 -2.65 8.69
CA GLU A 182 28.48 -3.00 7.38
C GLU A 182 27.79 -4.23 6.73
N ILE A 183 26.46 -4.35 6.97
CA ILE A 183 25.63 -5.44 6.46
C ILE A 183 25.11 -5.07 5.07
N SER A 184 25.29 -5.96 4.10
CA SER A 184 24.56 -5.91 2.83
C SER A 184 23.12 -6.43 3.04
N PRO A 185 22.07 -5.74 2.53
CA PRO A 185 20.68 -6.18 2.67
C PRO A 185 20.37 -7.60 2.13
N SER A 186 21.15 -8.07 1.16
CA SER A 186 21.07 -9.43 0.61
C SER A 186 22.35 -10.24 0.85
N GLY A 187 23.17 -9.82 1.81
CA GLY A 187 24.45 -10.44 2.14
C GLY A 187 24.33 -11.58 3.14
N TRP A 188 25.46 -12.24 3.35
CA TRP A 188 25.62 -13.23 4.39
C TRP A 188 25.95 -12.61 5.74
N ILE A 189 25.37 -13.17 6.79
CA ILE A 189 25.64 -12.81 8.17
C ILE A 189 25.94 -14.06 9.00
N GLU A 190 26.57 -13.84 10.15
CA GLU A 190 26.82 -14.86 11.16
C GLU A 190 26.22 -14.42 12.50
N ILE A 191 25.54 -15.34 13.18
CA ILE A 191 24.96 -15.13 14.51
C ILE A 191 25.32 -16.32 15.41
N SER A 192 25.54 -16.04 16.70
CA SER A 192 25.79 -17.10 17.69
C SER A 192 24.53 -17.91 17.98
N ASP A 193 24.62 -19.24 17.96
CA ASP A 193 23.48 -20.15 18.26
C ASP A 193 22.92 -19.97 19.68
N ARG A 194 23.67 -19.34 20.58
CA ARG A 194 23.20 -18.98 21.93
C ARG A 194 22.07 -17.96 21.93
N LYS A 195 21.90 -17.24 20.80
CA LYS A 195 20.84 -16.24 20.61
C LYS A 195 19.57 -16.82 19.99
N GLN A 196 19.55 -18.11 19.69
CA GLN A 196 18.39 -18.79 19.15
C GLN A 196 17.28 -18.87 20.21
N ASN A 197 16.10 -18.40 19.86
CA ASN A 197 14.89 -18.59 20.66
C ASN A 197 14.37 -20.03 20.46
N LYS A 198 14.31 -20.81 21.54
CA LYS A 198 13.92 -22.23 21.47
C LYS A 198 12.54 -22.51 22.07
N ILE A 199 11.92 -21.52 22.72
CA ILE A 199 10.75 -21.78 23.57
C ILE A 199 9.47 -21.22 22.95
N ASP A 200 9.49 -19.96 22.47
CA ASP A 200 8.28 -19.27 22.01
C ASP A 200 8.46 -18.79 20.58
N LYS A 201 8.25 -19.71 19.64
CA LYS A 201 8.25 -19.35 18.21
C LYS A 201 7.01 -18.54 17.88
N THR A 202 7.25 -17.40 17.24
CA THR A 202 6.20 -16.46 16.78
C THR A 202 6.02 -16.46 15.27
N THR A 203 6.89 -17.17 14.53
CA THR A 203 6.87 -17.28 13.06
C THR A 203 6.87 -18.75 12.61
N TYR A 204 6.61 -18.99 11.35
CA TYR A 204 6.72 -20.30 10.71
C TYR A 204 8.16 -20.67 10.30
N CYS A 205 9.14 -19.75 10.45
CA CYS A 205 10.55 -20.04 10.13
C CYS A 205 11.08 -21.24 10.90
N ASP A 206 12.06 -21.97 10.33
CA ASP A 206 12.71 -23.10 11.02
C ASP A 206 13.41 -22.67 12.30
N TYR A 207 14.04 -21.46 12.29
CA TYR A 207 14.77 -20.90 13.41
C TYR A 207 14.31 -19.47 13.71
N GLU A 208 14.40 -19.09 14.99
CA GLU A 208 14.18 -17.71 15.43
C GLU A 208 15.35 -17.26 16.32
N TYR A 209 15.79 -16.02 16.11
CA TYR A 209 16.84 -15.39 16.88
C TYR A 209 16.36 -14.06 17.47
N ASN A 210 16.63 -13.87 18.77
CA ASN A 210 16.52 -12.56 19.42
C ASN A 210 17.94 -12.11 19.78
N CYS A 211 18.43 -11.07 19.11
CA CYS A 211 19.81 -10.64 19.30
C CYS A 211 19.96 -9.12 19.22
N SER A 212 21.04 -8.61 19.85
CA SER A 212 21.48 -7.26 19.62
C SER A 212 21.97 -7.09 18.19
N TYR A 213 21.73 -5.90 17.61
CA TYR A 213 22.31 -5.57 16.31
C TYR A 213 23.84 -5.75 16.27
N LYS A 214 24.51 -5.68 17.43
CA LYS A 214 25.97 -5.88 17.54
C LYS A 214 26.40 -7.35 17.51
N ASP A 215 25.48 -8.28 17.73
CA ASP A 215 25.74 -9.71 17.68
C ASP A 215 25.74 -10.24 16.24
N ILE A 216 25.26 -9.45 15.30
CA ILE A 216 25.22 -9.78 13.88
C ILE A 216 26.55 -9.40 13.24
N LYS A 217 27.25 -10.37 12.68
CA LYS A 217 28.51 -10.16 11.97
C LYS A 217 28.31 -10.32 10.48
N PRO A 218 28.70 -9.34 9.64
CA PRO A 218 28.66 -9.50 8.19
C PRO A 218 29.73 -10.49 7.73
N LEU A 219 29.39 -11.29 6.72
CA LEU A 219 30.29 -12.18 6.00
C LEU A 219 30.39 -11.72 4.55
N ASN A 220 30.98 -10.55 4.35
CA ASN A 220 30.99 -9.85 3.07
C ASN A 220 31.70 -10.58 1.93
N ASP A 221 32.64 -11.50 2.26
CA ASP A 221 33.35 -12.31 1.28
C ASP A 221 32.64 -13.61 0.91
N LYS A 222 31.50 -13.91 1.56
CA LYS A 222 30.73 -15.13 1.30
C LYS A 222 29.64 -14.85 0.26
N GLU A 223 29.71 -15.55 -0.87
CA GLU A 223 28.76 -15.41 -1.99
C GLU A 223 28.03 -16.71 -2.36
N THR A 224 28.08 -17.71 -1.49
CA THR A 224 27.42 -19.00 -1.74
C THR A 224 25.93 -18.79 -2.05
N PRO A 225 25.37 -19.38 -3.13
CA PRO A 225 23.96 -19.33 -3.40
C PRO A 225 23.16 -20.13 -2.38
N VAL A 226 21.89 -19.80 -2.22
CA VAL A 226 20.93 -20.54 -1.39
C VAL A 226 19.75 -20.99 -2.24
N PRO A 227 19.07 -22.09 -1.89
CA PRO A 227 17.98 -22.64 -2.66
C PRO A 227 16.67 -21.86 -2.37
N TYR A 228 16.57 -20.63 -2.85
CA TYR A 228 15.30 -19.88 -2.75
C TYR A 228 14.19 -20.62 -3.45
N LYS A 229 13.05 -20.76 -2.79
CA LYS A 229 11.80 -21.13 -3.45
C LYS A 229 11.23 -19.90 -4.17
N ILE A 230 11.11 -19.99 -5.46
CA ILE A 230 10.58 -18.94 -6.31
C ILE A 230 9.21 -19.38 -6.83
N MET A 231 8.19 -18.57 -6.63
CA MET A 231 6.87 -18.73 -7.23
C MET A 231 6.68 -17.67 -8.31
N SER A 232 6.28 -18.10 -9.48
CA SER A 232 5.70 -17.22 -10.50
C SER A 232 4.22 -17.50 -10.58
N PHE A 233 3.39 -16.45 -10.64
CA PHE A 233 1.96 -16.62 -10.84
C PHE A 233 1.40 -15.56 -11.78
N ASP A 234 0.23 -15.88 -12.33
CA ASP A 234 -0.54 -15.03 -13.21
C ASP A 234 -2.02 -15.39 -13.06
N ILE A 235 -2.92 -14.41 -13.28
CA ILE A 235 -4.37 -14.63 -13.25
C ILE A 235 -4.99 -14.43 -14.61
N GLU A 236 -6.10 -15.12 -14.85
CA GLU A 236 -6.99 -14.85 -15.97
C GLU A 236 -8.38 -14.50 -15.43
N ALA A 237 -8.98 -13.47 -15.99
CA ALA A 237 -10.32 -13.03 -15.66
C ALA A 237 -11.15 -12.90 -16.94
N ASP A 238 -12.46 -13.16 -16.85
CA ASP A 238 -13.33 -13.16 -18.02
C ASP A 238 -14.41 -12.09 -17.89
N SER A 239 -14.46 -11.19 -18.89
CA SER A 239 -15.51 -10.19 -18.95
C SER A 239 -16.74 -10.72 -19.70
N SER A 240 -17.90 -10.58 -19.08
CA SER A 240 -19.20 -10.92 -19.63
C SER A 240 -19.55 -10.15 -20.93
N HIS A 241 -18.82 -9.09 -21.26
CA HIS A 241 -19.05 -8.25 -22.45
C HIS A 241 -17.91 -8.33 -23.47
N GLY A 242 -16.84 -9.12 -23.20
CA GLY A 242 -15.69 -9.24 -24.08
C GLY A 242 -14.79 -8.00 -24.12
N ASP A 243 -14.95 -7.09 -23.18
CA ASP A 243 -14.07 -5.96 -22.90
C ASP A 243 -12.99 -6.35 -21.88
N PHE A 244 -12.14 -5.39 -21.49
CA PHE A 244 -11.12 -5.63 -20.48
C PHE A 244 -11.78 -5.93 -19.12
N PRO A 245 -11.41 -7.03 -18.44
CA PRO A 245 -12.05 -7.44 -17.20
C PRO A 245 -11.76 -6.46 -16.04
N LEU A 246 -12.78 -6.17 -15.26
CA LEU A 246 -12.74 -5.29 -14.09
C LEU A 246 -13.24 -6.01 -12.84
N PRO A 247 -12.49 -6.02 -11.73
CA PRO A 247 -12.89 -6.69 -10.48
C PRO A 247 -14.09 -6.01 -9.79
N VAL A 248 -14.26 -4.71 -10.05
CA VAL A 248 -15.37 -3.90 -9.54
C VAL A 248 -16.00 -3.15 -10.71
N LYS A 249 -17.30 -3.31 -10.90
CA LYS A 249 -18.08 -2.64 -11.95
C LYS A 249 -19.16 -1.78 -11.34
N THR A 250 -19.46 -0.67 -12.04
CA THR A 250 -20.53 0.25 -11.73
C THR A 250 -21.51 0.32 -12.91
N TYR A 251 -22.46 1.26 -12.88
CA TYR A 251 -23.38 1.49 -13.99
C TYR A 251 -22.78 2.35 -15.12
N LYS A 252 -21.45 2.56 -15.15
CA LYS A 252 -20.76 3.40 -16.14
C LYS A 252 -21.08 2.97 -17.57
N ARG A 253 -21.10 1.65 -17.83
CA ARG A 253 -21.45 1.12 -19.15
C ARG A 253 -22.88 1.49 -19.56
N LEU A 254 -23.87 1.29 -18.70
CA LEU A 254 -25.24 1.71 -18.97
C LEU A 254 -25.36 3.23 -19.16
N ALA A 255 -24.68 4.01 -18.34
CA ALA A 255 -24.62 5.46 -18.50
C ALA A 255 -24.03 5.88 -19.85
N THR A 256 -23.01 5.17 -20.33
CA THR A 256 -22.40 5.36 -21.66
C THR A 256 -23.36 4.96 -22.76
N ASN A 257 -23.97 3.77 -22.69
CA ASN A 257 -24.97 3.32 -23.67
C ASN A 257 -26.14 4.31 -23.80
N ILE A 258 -26.66 4.79 -22.66
CA ILE A 258 -27.74 5.80 -22.65
C ILE A 258 -27.32 7.06 -23.43
N LEU A 259 -26.10 7.54 -23.19
CA LEU A 259 -25.60 8.73 -23.88
C LEU A 259 -25.37 8.47 -25.38
N ASP A 260 -24.78 7.33 -25.75
CA ASP A 260 -24.53 6.96 -27.15
C ASP A 260 -25.82 6.97 -27.96
N VAL A 261 -26.88 6.39 -27.43
CA VAL A 261 -28.17 6.34 -28.11
C VAL A 261 -28.84 7.72 -28.16
N VAL A 262 -28.88 8.45 -27.02
CA VAL A 262 -29.53 9.78 -26.97
C VAL A 262 -28.80 10.81 -27.87
N GLU A 263 -27.48 10.78 -27.94
CA GLU A 263 -26.69 11.66 -28.82
C GLU A 263 -26.84 11.35 -30.31
N SER A 264 -27.34 10.16 -30.67
CA SER A 264 -27.65 9.79 -32.05
C SER A 264 -28.98 10.39 -32.55
N TRP A 265 -29.82 10.96 -31.69
CA TRP A 265 -31.11 11.50 -32.07
C TRP A 265 -31.00 12.93 -32.61
N ASP A 266 -31.76 13.24 -33.66
CA ASP A 266 -31.81 14.59 -34.27
C ASP A 266 -32.44 15.63 -33.34
N SER A 267 -33.37 15.22 -32.46
CA SER A 267 -34.04 16.06 -31.47
C SER A 267 -34.48 15.25 -30.25
N ILE A 268 -34.45 15.86 -29.08
CA ILE A 268 -34.80 15.22 -27.81
C ILE A 268 -36.13 15.82 -27.31
N GLU A 269 -37.21 15.03 -27.37
CA GLU A 269 -38.51 15.35 -26.76
C GLU A 269 -38.58 14.75 -25.34
N LYS A 270 -39.00 15.57 -24.34
CA LYS A 270 -38.93 15.19 -22.93
C LYS A 270 -39.73 13.93 -22.61
N ASP A 271 -40.96 13.85 -23.08
CA ASP A 271 -41.83 12.72 -22.77
C ASP A 271 -41.35 11.43 -23.43
N TYR A 272 -40.88 11.52 -24.67
CA TYR A 272 -40.27 10.39 -25.36
C TYR A 272 -39.01 9.91 -24.65
N LEU A 273 -38.16 10.84 -24.22
CA LEU A 273 -36.93 10.50 -23.45
C LEU A 273 -37.24 9.77 -22.15
N VAL A 274 -38.25 10.21 -21.41
CA VAL A 274 -38.67 9.55 -20.15
C VAL A 274 -39.10 8.10 -20.40
N ASP A 275 -39.95 7.87 -21.40
CA ASP A 275 -40.42 6.51 -21.70
C ASP A 275 -39.30 5.62 -22.26
N TRP A 276 -38.42 6.19 -23.09
CA TRP A 276 -37.26 5.48 -23.59
C TRP A 276 -36.26 5.12 -22.46
N LEU A 277 -35.98 6.04 -21.51
CA LEU A 277 -35.13 5.73 -20.35
C LEU A 277 -35.66 4.59 -19.48
N LYS A 278 -36.98 4.51 -19.30
CA LYS A 278 -37.60 3.37 -18.61
C LYS A 278 -37.30 2.07 -19.35
N LYS A 279 -37.52 2.08 -20.68
CA LYS A 279 -37.28 0.93 -21.53
C LYS A 279 -35.77 0.53 -21.54
N ALA A 280 -34.88 1.49 -21.65
CA ALA A 280 -33.45 1.26 -21.62
C ALA A 280 -32.98 0.56 -20.31
N VAL A 281 -33.46 1.04 -19.16
CA VAL A 281 -33.11 0.37 -17.88
C VAL A 281 -33.77 -1.00 -17.78
N LEU A 282 -34.99 -1.20 -18.21
CA LEU A 282 -35.63 -2.52 -18.24
C LEU A 282 -34.89 -3.48 -19.16
N THR A 283 -34.40 -3.00 -20.31
CA THR A 283 -33.52 -3.77 -21.24
C THR A 283 -32.25 -4.18 -20.56
N ALA A 284 -31.55 -3.27 -19.86
CA ALA A 284 -30.33 -3.57 -19.14
C ALA A 284 -30.51 -4.67 -18.09
N PHE A 285 -31.74 -4.81 -17.51
CA PHE A 285 -32.09 -5.89 -16.61
C PHE A 285 -32.83 -7.07 -17.30
N GLU A 286 -32.81 -7.15 -18.65
CA GLU A 286 -33.45 -8.21 -19.47
C GLU A 286 -34.95 -8.37 -19.24
N TYR A 287 -35.67 -7.28 -19.01
CA TYR A 287 -37.15 -7.24 -18.93
C TYR A 287 -37.79 -6.60 -20.16
N ASP A 288 -36.98 -5.98 -21.03
CA ASP A 288 -37.42 -5.39 -22.31
C ASP A 288 -36.26 -5.56 -23.33
N TRP A 289 -36.44 -4.99 -24.54
CA TRP A 289 -35.38 -4.98 -25.57
C TRP A 289 -35.29 -3.62 -26.24
N GLU A 290 -34.06 -3.07 -26.25
CA GLU A 290 -33.73 -1.83 -26.97
C GLU A 290 -32.30 -1.96 -27.53
N ASP A 291 -32.09 -1.53 -28.78
CA ASP A 291 -30.81 -1.60 -29.42
C ASP A 291 -29.80 -0.63 -28.77
N GLY A 292 -28.53 -1.03 -28.65
CA GLY A 292 -27.46 -0.22 -28.05
C GLY A 292 -27.43 -0.21 -26.53
N ILE A 293 -28.26 -1.03 -25.86
CA ILE A 293 -28.23 -1.20 -24.39
C ILE A 293 -27.73 -2.59 -24.02
N ASP A 294 -26.61 -2.63 -23.30
CA ASP A 294 -26.01 -3.87 -22.80
C ASP A 294 -26.66 -4.39 -21.52
N THR A 295 -26.66 -5.70 -21.36
CA THR A 295 -27.16 -6.37 -20.15
C THR A 295 -26.27 -6.06 -18.95
N ILE A 296 -26.86 -5.85 -17.78
CA ILE A 296 -26.18 -5.68 -16.49
C ILE A 296 -26.37 -6.92 -15.63
N TYR A 297 -25.25 -7.45 -15.15
CA TYR A 297 -25.23 -8.56 -14.20
C TYR A 297 -25.07 -8.02 -12.77
N THR A 298 -26.00 -8.38 -11.89
CA THR A 298 -25.99 -7.94 -10.49
C THR A 298 -25.19 -8.87 -9.60
N LYS A 299 -24.53 -8.32 -8.57
CA LYS A 299 -23.78 -9.09 -7.57
C LYS A 299 -24.67 -10.01 -6.73
N SER A 300 -25.95 -9.61 -6.52
CA SER A 300 -27.02 -10.42 -5.88
C SER A 300 -27.92 -11.03 -6.93
N GLU A 301 -28.90 -11.84 -6.49
CA GLU A 301 -29.96 -12.34 -7.38
C GLU A 301 -30.64 -11.19 -8.13
N LYS A 302 -30.97 -11.43 -9.40
CA LYS A 302 -31.62 -10.48 -10.28
C LYS A 302 -32.94 -10.00 -9.64
N PRO A 303 -33.10 -8.68 -9.42
CA PRO A 303 -34.36 -8.14 -8.85
C PRO A 303 -35.54 -8.41 -9.77
N THR A 304 -36.75 -8.52 -9.24
CA THR A 304 -37.95 -8.65 -10.03
C THR A 304 -38.25 -7.36 -10.83
N GLN A 305 -38.99 -7.50 -11.94
CA GLN A 305 -39.38 -6.36 -12.79
C GLN A 305 -40.04 -5.25 -11.99
N GLU A 306 -40.98 -5.56 -11.09
CA GLU A 306 -41.68 -4.60 -10.25
C GLU A 306 -40.70 -3.78 -9.36
N VAL A 307 -39.69 -4.42 -8.81
CA VAL A 307 -38.66 -3.74 -8.02
C VAL A 307 -37.85 -2.77 -8.89
N ILE A 308 -37.52 -3.18 -10.11
CA ILE A 308 -36.78 -2.32 -11.05
C ILE A 308 -37.66 -1.13 -11.49
N GLU A 309 -38.92 -1.32 -11.82
CA GLU A 309 -39.86 -0.24 -12.20
C GLU A 309 -40.00 0.81 -11.08
N ASN A 310 -40.08 0.36 -9.82
CA ASN A 310 -40.13 1.26 -8.68
C ASN A 310 -38.83 2.09 -8.55
N LYS A 311 -37.68 1.44 -8.74
CA LYS A 311 -36.37 2.12 -8.72
C LYS A 311 -36.16 3.06 -9.90
N ILE A 312 -36.68 2.74 -11.08
CA ILE A 312 -36.68 3.64 -12.24
C ILE A 312 -37.51 4.90 -11.92
N THR A 313 -38.68 4.75 -11.29
CA THR A 313 -39.51 5.88 -10.89
C THR A 313 -38.76 6.77 -9.88
N GLU A 314 -38.07 6.19 -8.90
CA GLU A 314 -37.22 6.92 -7.97
C GLU A 314 -36.12 7.67 -8.71
N TRP A 315 -35.36 7.00 -9.59
CA TRP A 315 -34.22 7.55 -10.36
C TRP A 315 -34.62 8.73 -11.24
N LEU A 316 -35.74 8.63 -11.97
CA LEU A 316 -36.22 9.69 -12.86
C LEU A 316 -36.65 10.96 -12.11
N ASN A 317 -37.13 10.82 -10.86
CA ASN A 317 -37.63 11.92 -10.06
C ASN A 317 -36.58 12.53 -9.09
N LYS A 318 -35.51 11.80 -8.77
CA LYS A 318 -34.48 12.25 -7.84
C LYS A 318 -33.48 13.15 -8.56
N PRO A 319 -33.08 14.30 -7.98
CA PRO A 319 -31.97 15.08 -8.53
C PRO A 319 -30.68 14.25 -8.56
N VAL A 320 -29.95 14.29 -9.66
CA VAL A 320 -28.77 13.47 -9.89
C VAL A 320 -27.68 13.68 -8.80
N ARG A 321 -27.61 14.88 -8.20
CA ARG A 321 -26.62 15.22 -7.16
C ARG A 321 -27.09 15.00 -5.72
N ASP A 322 -28.37 14.76 -5.48
CA ASP A 322 -28.86 14.31 -4.18
C ASP A 322 -28.61 12.81 -3.96
N CYS A 323 -28.01 12.14 -4.96
CA CYS A 323 -27.47 10.81 -4.89
C CYS A 323 -26.01 10.88 -4.41
N GLU A 324 -25.71 11.65 -3.34
CA GLU A 324 -24.37 11.62 -2.72
C GLU A 324 -24.15 10.22 -2.17
N ILE A 325 -23.19 9.53 -2.77
CA ILE A 325 -22.62 8.30 -2.24
C ILE A 325 -21.60 8.77 -1.21
N GLU A 326 -21.83 8.50 0.07
CA GLU A 326 -20.82 8.61 1.09
C GLU A 326 -19.68 7.66 0.69
N ASP A 327 -18.50 8.21 0.36
CA ASP A 327 -17.26 7.53 -0.03
C ASP A 327 -17.47 6.08 -0.49
N ASP A 328 -18.05 5.90 -1.71
CA ASP A 328 -18.26 4.56 -2.24
C ASP A 328 -16.90 4.07 -2.78
N ASP A 329 -16.27 3.18 -2.00
CA ASP A 329 -14.99 2.55 -2.34
C ASP A 329 -15.05 1.87 -3.72
N ASP A 330 -16.22 1.38 -4.15
CA ASP A 330 -16.41 0.70 -5.44
C ASP A 330 -16.24 1.66 -6.64
N LEU A 331 -16.76 2.91 -6.57
CA LEU A 331 -16.56 3.93 -7.62
C LEU A 331 -15.10 4.37 -7.74
N GLN A 332 -14.42 4.53 -6.59
CA GLN A 332 -13.01 4.88 -6.57
C GLN A 332 -12.15 3.71 -7.06
N ALA A 333 -12.55 2.49 -6.73
CA ALA A 333 -11.86 1.28 -7.12
C ALA A 333 -11.87 1.08 -8.65
N GLU A 334 -13.04 1.22 -9.30
CA GLU A 334 -13.17 1.10 -10.77
C GLU A 334 -12.30 2.14 -11.48
N THR A 335 -12.38 3.41 -11.05
CA THR A 335 -11.60 4.49 -11.66
C THR A 335 -10.09 4.31 -11.48
N ASN A 336 -9.66 3.88 -10.28
CA ASN A 336 -8.24 3.65 -10.00
C ASN A 336 -7.70 2.48 -10.81
N PHE A 337 -8.47 1.40 -10.95
CA PHE A 337 -8.07 0.23 -11.71
C PHE A 337 -7.96 0.52 -13.21
N GLU A 338 -8.94 1.21 -13.81
CA GLU A 338 -8.88 1.66 -15.20
C GLU A 338 -7.63 2.54 -15.45
N THR A 339 -7.32 3.45 -14.53
CA THR A 339 -6.15 4.34 -14.65
C THR A 339 -4.83 3.58 -14.64
N VAL A 340 -4.73 2.48 -13.89
CA VAL A 340 -3.54 1.62 -13.85
C VAL A 340 -3.35 0.90 -15.19
N VAL A 341 -4.44 0.44 -15.80
CA VAL A 341 -4.39 -0.29 -17.08
C VAL A 341 -4.05 0.63 -18.25
N ASP A 342 -4.63 1.84 -18.29
CA ASP A 342 -4.40 2.81 -19.37
C ASP A 342 -2.98 3.42 -19.36
N ASN A 343 -2.22 3.29 -18.27
CA ASN A 343 -0.89 3.87 -18.11
C ASN A 343 0.28 2.94 -18.51
N GLU A 344 0.04 1.78 -19.10
CA GLU A 344 1.13 0.90 -19.55
C GLU A 344 2.04 1.50 -20.66
N ASP A 345 1.64 2.62 -21.28
CA ASP A 345 2.37 3.24 -22.39
C ASP A 345 3.02 4.61 -22.10
N ILE A 346 3.06 5.10 -20.84
CA ILE A 346 3.59 6.44 -20.57
C ILE A 346 4.75 6.37 -19.57
N ASN A 347 5.95 6.68 -20.13
CA ASN A 347 7.19 6.99 -19.40
C ASN A 347 6.98 7.98 -18.26
N ASP A 348 7.75 7.74 -17.19
CA ASP A 348 7.97 8.57 -16.00
C ASP A 348 7.83 10.07 -16.23
N ASP A 349 7.24 10.70 -15.22
CA ASP A 349 7.17 12.09 -14.84
C ASP A 349 5.87 12.82 -15.22
N ASP A 350 5.16 13.18 -14.12
CA ASP A 350 4.15 14.25 -14.04
C ASP A 350 2.79 14.00 -14.71
N GLU A 351 1.85 13.51 -13.94
CA GLU A 351 0.46 13.99 -13.87
C GLU A 351 -0.52 12.98 -13.26
N ILE A 352 -0.26 12.53 -12.03
CA ILE A 352 -1.32 11.91 -11.25
C ILE A 352 -1.98 12.99 -10.38
N ASN A 353 -3.25 13.25 -10.67
CA ASN A 353 -4.21 14.00 -9.87
C ASN A 353 -4.36 15.50 -10.12
N SER A 354 -5.12 15.82 -11.12
CA SER A 354 -6.00 16.98 -11.04
C SER A 354 -7.47 16.55 -10.94
N VAL A 355 -7.87 15.89 -9.87
CA VAL A 355 -9.27 15.94 -9.43
C VAL A 355 -9.48 17.37 -8.90
N LYS A 356 -9.69 18.30 -9.82
CA LYS A 356 -10.15 19.64 -9.49
C LYS A 356 -11.49 19.48 -8.77
N LYS A 357 -11.52 19.79 -7.47
CA LYS A 357 -12.77 20.10 -6.77
C LYS A 357 -13.47 21.21 -7.54
N PHE A 358 -14.35 20.84 -8.46
CA PHE A 358 -15.26 21.80 -9.07
C PHE A 358 -16.09 22.42 -7.94
N ARG A 359 -16.12 23.75 -7.88
CA ARG A 359 -17.01 24.51 -7.01
C ARG A 359 -18.42 23.98 -7.20
N LYS A 360 -19.05 23.51 -6.14
CA LYS A 360 -20.45 23.09 -6.06
C LYS A 360 -21.34 24.24 -6.57
N SER A 361 -21.72 24.23 -7.83
CA SER A 361 -22.93 24.93 -8.25
C SER A 361 -24.09 24.00 -7.88
N ILE A 362 -24.99 24.49 -7.04
CA ILE A 362 -26.16 23.75 -6.57
C ILE A 362 -27.11 23.61 -7.76
N ARG A 363 -26.94 22.54 -8.56
CA ARG A 363 -27.86 22.16 -9.62
C ARG A 363 -28.75 21.04 -9.07
N LYS A 364 -30.05 21.17 -9.20
CA LYS A 364 -31.03 20.16 -8.84
C LYS A 364 -31.64 19.49 -10.09
N ASP A 365 -30.77 19.19 -11.07
CA ASP A 365 -31.23 18.59 -12.32
C ASP A 365 -31.54 17.10 -12.12
N THR A 366 -32.65 16.65 -12.66
CA THR A 366 -32.95 15.22 -12.86
C THR A 366 -32.11 14.66 -14.01
N VAL A 367 -32.05 13.34 -14.17
CA VAL A 367 -31.35 12.70 -15.29
C VAL A 367 -31.88 13.19 -16.65
N VAL A 368 -33.19 13.40 -16.76
CA VAL A 368 -33.85 13.92 -17.98
C VAL A 368 -33.35 15.32 -18.32
N GLU A 369 -33.33 16.22 -17.33
CA GLU A 369 -32.87 17.59 -17.50
C GLU A 369 -31.34 17.64 -17.81
N LEU A 370 -30.56 16.74 -17.19
CA LEU A 370 -29.14 16.62 -17.46
C LEU A 370 -28.85 16.18 -18.91
N LEU A 371 -29.60 15.21 -19.43
CA LEU A 371 -29.45 14.72 -20.81
C LEU A 371 -29.82 15.80 -21.84
N MET A 372 -30.86 16.59 -21.58
CA MET A 372 -31.30 17.68 -22.46
C MET A 372 -30.40 18.92 -22.48
N ARG A 373 -29.34 18.96 -21.67
CA ARG A 373 -28.39 20.10 -21.63
C ARG A 373 -27.23 19.95 -22.58
N ASP A 374 -27.11 20.79 -23.60
CA ASP A 374 -26.01 20.82 -24.56
C ASP A 374 -24.66 21.30 -23.98
N ARG A 375 -24.69 22.07 -22.88
CA ARG A 375 -23.49 22.72 -22.33
C ARG A 375 -22.72 21.85 -21.33
N VAL A 376 -23.22 20.68 -20.96
CA VAL A 376 -22.55 19.75 -20.04
C VAL A 376 -21.68 18.79 -20.87
N LYS A 377 -20.41 18.65 -20.49
CA LYS A 377 -19.51 17.73 -21.17
C LYS A 377 -19.98 16.30 -21.03
N ARG A 378 -19.79 15.47 -22.07
CA ARG A 378 -20.15 14.05 -22.14
C ARG A 378 -19.66 13.28 -20.89
N ASP A 379 -18.38 13.36 -20.55
CA ASP A 379 -17.80 12.65 -19.40
C ASP A 379 -18.44 13.04 -18.07
N SER A 380 -18.84 14.31 -17.93
CA SER A 380 -19.57 14.75 -16.73
C SER A 380 -20.98 14.18 -16.67
N LYS A 381 -21.67 14.06 -17.83
CA LYS A 381 -22.99 13.40 -17.90
C LYS A 381 -22.88 11.93 -17.52
N ILE A 382 -21.90 11.20 -18.09
CA ILE A 382 -21.64 9.79 -17.75
C ILE A 382 -21.41 9.62 -16.25
N THR A 383 -20.53 10.45 -15.66
CA THR A 383 -20.21 10.37 -14.24
C THR A 383 -21.43 10.62 -13.37
N GLU A 384 -22.21 11.68 -13.64
CA GLU A 384 -23.39 12.02 -12.86
C GLU A 384 -24.51 10.96 -12.99
N ILE A 385 -24.72 10.40 -14.19
CA ILE A 385 -25.70 9.32 -14.42
C ILE A 385 -25.25 8.02 -13.74
N ASN A 386 -23.98 7.65 -13.89
CA ASN A 386 -23.40 6.48 -13.23
C ASN A 386 -23.58 6.55 -11.70
N GLN A 387 -23.25 7.69 -11.08
CA GLN A 387 -23.45 7.90 -9.65
C GLN A 387 -24.92 7.75 -9.23
N ALA A 388 -25.85 8.35 -10.00
CA ALA A 388 -27.27 8.24 -9.70
C ALA A 388 -27.77 6.79 -9.81
N LEU A 389 -27.37 6.06 -10.84
CA LEU A 389 -27.71 4.64 -11.02
C LEU A 389 -27.11 3.78 -9.90
N THR A 390 -25.84 3.95 -9.57
CA THR A 390 -25.14 3.19 -8.53
C THR A 390 -25.77 3.40 -7.15
N SER A 391 -26.28 4.61 -6.86
CA SER A 391 -26.91 4.90 -5.57
C SER A 391 -28.31 4.28 -5.39
N ILE A 392 -29.00 3.95 -6.48
CA ILE A 392 -30.41 3.54 -6.48
C ILE A 392 -30.57 2.06 -6.81
N PHE A 393 -29.82 1.56 -7.78
CA PHE A 393 -29.93 0.20 -8.26
C PHE A 393 -28.99 -0.76 -7.50
N PRO A 394 -29.18 -2.09 -7.60
CA PRO A 394 -28.33 -3.08 -6.94
C PRO A 394 -26.88 -2.99 -7.41
N LYS A 395 -25.93 -3.40 -6.59
CA LYS A 395 -24.52 -3.46 -6.98
C LYS A 395 -24.31 -4.36 -8.20
N VAL A 396 -23.50 -3.89 -9.14
CA VAL A 396 -23.11 -4.64 -10.34
C VAL A 396 -22.05 -5.67 -9.96
N ALA A 397 -22.10 -6.84 -10.59
CA ALA A 397 -21.08 -7.87 -10.44
C ALA A 397 -19.81 -7.46 -11.17
N GLY A 398 -18.66 -7.57 -10.52
CA GLY A 398 -17.36 -7.52 -11.17
C GLY A 398 -17.11 -8.78 -12.01
N ASP A 399 -16.08 -8.73 -12.85
CA ASP A 399 -15.62 -9.88 -13.60
C ASP A 399 -14.86 -10.81 -12.68
N LYS A 400 -14.99 -12.12 -12.89
CA LYS A 400 -14.43 -13.12 -11.99
C LYS A 400 -13.04 -13.54 -12.42
N VAL A 401 -12.18 -13.80 -11.45
CA VAL A 401 -10.97 -14.58 -11.68
C VAL A 401 -11.38 -16.00 -12.03
N THR A 402 -11.06 -16.42 -13.25
CA THR A 402 -11.43 -17.75 -13.77
C THR A 402 -10.30 -18.75 -13.67
N PHE A 403 -9.06 -18.26 -13.56
CA PHE A 403 -7.88 -19.09 -13.59
C PHE A 403 -6.72 -18.44 -12.82
N ILE A 404 -6.00 -19.24 -12.01
CA ILE A 404 -4.73 -18.83 -11.41
C ILE A 404 -3.68 -19.89 -11.72
N GLY A 405 -2.71 -19.52 -12.57
CA GLY A 405 -1.55 -20.35 -12.86
C GLY A 405 -0.39 -20.03 -11.91
N SER A 406 0.25 -21.04 -11.34
CA SER A 406 1.40 -20.86 -10.45
C SER A 406 2.49 -21.88 -10.76
N THR A 407 3.73 -21.42 -10.85
CA THR A 407 4.89 -22.27 -11.12
C THR A 407 5.92 -22.08 -10.01
N PHE A 408 6.43 -23.18 -9.47
CA PHE A 408 7.41 -23.18 -8.37
C PHE A 408 8.73 -23.79 -8.79
N LEU A 409 9.82 -23.10 -8.47
CA LEU A 409 11.19 -23.46 -8.80
C LEU A 409 12.11 -23.19 -7.61
N ASN A 410 13.04 -24.11 -7.30
CA ASN A 410 14.15 -23.75 -6.41
C ASN A 410 15.26 -23.08 -7.22
N TYR A 411 15.83 -22.00 -6.69
CA TYR A 411 16.93 -21.29 -7.33
C TYR A 411 18.13 -22.25 -7.59
N GLY A 412 18.55 -22.31 -8.83
CA GLY A 412 19.59 -23.23 -9.29
C GLY A 412 19.07 -24.46 -10.04
N ASP A 413 17.79 -24.81 -9.89
CA ASP A 413 17.16 -25.87 -10.65
C ASP A 413 16.88 -25.44 -12.10
N LYS A 414 16.92 -26.41 -13.01
CA LYS A 414 16.64 -26.15 -14.43
C LYS A 414 15.16 -26.24 -14.82
N LYS A 415 14.33 -26.80 -13.96
CA LYS A 415 12.92 -27.08 -14.21
C LYS A 415 12.11 -26.85 -12.95
N PRO A 416 10.86 -26.37 -13.09
CA PRO A 416 9.92 -26.29 -11.99
C PRO A 416 9.68 -27.65 -11.36
N TYR A 417 9.55 -27.67 -10.03
CA TYR A 417 9.14 -28.88 -9.33
C TYR A 417 7.60 -29.00 -9.24
N LEU A 418 6.86 -27.89 -9.41
CA LEU A 418 5.40 -27.86 -9.41
C LEU A 418 4.91 -26.82 -10.42
N ASN A 419 3.96 -27.23 -11.28
CA ASN A 419 3.12 -26.35 -12.08
C ASN A 419 1.69 -26.55 -11.62
N HIS A 420 1.07 -25.52 -11.09
CA HIS A 420 -0.22 -25.61 -10.44
C HIS A 420 -1.22 -24.68 -11.12
N CYS A 421 -2.42 -25.18 -11.37
CA CYS A 421 -3.52 -24.41 -11.94
C CYS A 421 -4.75 -24.55 -11.07
N ILE A 422 -5.40 -23.44 -10.74
CA ILE A 422 -6.69 -23.42 -10.07
C ILE A 422 -7.69 -22.80 -11.02
N VAL A 423 -8.80 -23.46 -11.27
CA VAL A 423 -9.74 -23.13 -12.35
C VAL A 423 -11.15 -23.01 -11.79
N LEU A 424 -11.86 -21.96 -12.20
CA LEU A 424 -13.29 -21.82 -11.97
C LEU A 424 -14.05 -22.71 -12.98
N GLY A 425 -14.86 -23.64 -12.49
CA GLY A 425 -15.50 -24.66 -13.32
C GLY A 425 -14.57 -25.82 -13.62
N GLY A 426 -14.24 -26.05 -14.88
CA GLY A 426 -13.38 -27.16 -15.26
C GLY A 426 -12.48 -26.85 -16.44
N CYS A 427 -11.37 -27.58 -16.55
CA CYS A 427 -10.51 -27.56 -17.73
C CYS A 427 -10.01 -28.95 -18.10
N SER A 428 -9.47 -29.10 -19.30
CA SER A 428 -8.82 -30.33 -19.75
C SER A 428 -7.41 -30.44 -19.18
N GLU A 429 -6.93 -31.69 -19.00
CA GLU A 429 -5.54 -31.94 -18.65
C GLU A 429 -4.57 -31.40 -19.72
N LEU A 430 -3.39 -30.99 -19.29
CA LEU A 430 -2.32 -30.50 -20.14
C LEU A 430 -1.28 -31.60 -20.38
N PRO A 431 -1.41 -32.44 -21.41
CA PRO A 431 -0.64 -33.69 -21.56
C PRO A 431 0.87 -33.49 -21.68
N ASN A 432 1.32 -32.27 -22.03
CA ASN A 432 2.73 -31.95 -22.24
C ASN A 432 3.40 -31.24 -21.07
N VAL A 433 2.66 -30.94 -19.99
CA VAL A 433 3.17 -30.26 -18.79
C VAL A 433 3.50 -31.31 -17.73
N LYS A 434 4.78 -31.36 -17.32
CA LYS A 434 5.21 -32.26 -16.24
C LYS A 434 4.99 -31.60 -14.89
N ASN A 435 4.79 -32.44 -13.87
CA ASN A 435 4.57 -31.98 -12.49
C ASN A 435 3.39 -30.99 -12.41
N GLN A 436 2.32 -31.28 -13.17
CA GLN A 436 1.12 -30.46 -13.14
C GLN A 436 0.17 -30.94 -12.05
N GLU A 437 -0.49 -29.97 -11.43
CA GLU A 437 -1.59 -30.20 -10.50
C GLU A 437 -2.70 -29.20 -10.86
N ILE A 438 -3.93 -29.71 -11.10
CA ILE A 438 -5.07 -28.89 -11.50
C ILE A 438 -6.16 -29.06 -10.44
N ILE A 439 -6.61 -27.96 -9.87
CA ILE A 439 -7.73 -27.93 -8.94
C ILE A 439 -8.91 -27.21 -9.61
N GLN A 440 -10.07 -27.85 -9.61
CA GLN A 440 -11.32 -27.28 -10.12
C GLN A 440 -12.16 -26.79 -8.95
N CYS A 441 -12.72 -25.60 -9.08
CA CYS A 441 -13.54 -24.93 -8.06
C CYS A 441 -14.88 -24.51 -8.66
N ASP A 442 -15.94 -24.58 -7.89
CA ASP A 442 -17.27 -24.18 -8.32
C ASP A 442 -17.51 -22.65 -8.20
N THR A 443 -16.74 -21.97 -7.35
CA THR A 443 -16.88 -20.54 -7.10
C THR A 443 -15.53 -19.81 -7.13
N GLU A 444 -15.52 -18.54 -7.52
CA GLU A 444 -14.33 -17.68 -7.46
C GLU A 444 -13.73 -17.61 -6.05
N LYS A 445 -14.57 -17.58 -5.02
CA LYS A 445 -14.14 -17.60 -3.64
C LYS A 445 -13.26 -18.83 -3.34
N GLU A 446 -13.65 -20.01 -3.84
CA GLU A 446 -12.87 -21.22 -3.69
C GLU A 446 -11.55 -21.14 -4.47
N VAL A 447 -11.56 -20.58 -5.69
CA VAL A 447 -10.33 -20.33 -6.48
C VAL A 447 -9.31 -19.56 -5.65
N ILE A 448 -9.71 -18.42 -5.08
CA ILE A 448 -8.82 -17.56 -4.27
C ILE A 448 -8.40 -18.25 -2.96
N GLN A 449 -9.31 -19.01 -2.33
CA GLN A 449 -9.01 -19.74 -1.10
C GLN A 449 -8.00 -20.88 -1.33
N GLU A 450 -8.17 -21.68 -2.40
CA GLU A 450 -7.24 -22.75 -2.74
C GLU A 450 -5.87 -22.19 -3.14
N TRP A 451 -5.83 -21.06 -3.86
CA TRP A 451 -4.57 -20.39 -4.14
C TRP A 451 -3.89 -19.87 -2.86
N THR A 452 -4.65 -19.31 -1.93
CA THR A 452 -4.11 -18.87 -0.63
C THR A 452 -3.52 -20.07 0.14
N LYS A 453 -4.19 -21.21 0.16
CA LYS A 453 -3.67 -22.45 0.79
C LYS A 453 -2.40 -22.93 0.10
N LEU A 454 -2.36 -22.91 -1.24
CA LEU A 454 -1.18 -23.27 -2.01
C LEU A 454 0.02 -22.42 -1.63
N VAL A 455 -0.15 -21.07 -1.61
CA VAL A 455 0.93 -20.14 -1.22
C VAL A 455 1.41 -20.42 0.20
N GLN A 456 0.49 -20.64 1.15
CA GLN A 456 0.85 -20.96 2.54
C GLN A 456 1.57 -22.31 2.67
N GLN A 457 1.17 -23.32 1.91
CA GLN A 457 1.79 -24.66 1.93
C GLN A 457 3.19 -24.65 1.31
N GLN A 458 3.32 -23.95 0.18
CA GLN A 458 4.60 -23.86 -0.53
C GLN A 458 5.57 -22.90 0.15
N ASP A 459 5.08 -21.86 0.82
CA ASP A 459 5.87 -20.84 1.52
C ASP A 459 7.03 -20.32 0.66
N PRO A 460 6.75 -19.65 -0.48
CA PRO A 460 7.79 -19.16 -1.38
C PRO A 460 8.57 -18.00 -0.75
N HIS A 461 9.88 -17.98 -0.94
CA HIS A 461 10.74 -16.86 -0.49
C HIS A 461 10.65 -15.66 -1.42
N ILE A 462 10.37 -15.89 -2.70
CA ILE A 462 10.32 -14.87 -3.74
C ILE A 462 9.08 -15.14 -4.60
N VAL A 463 8.28 -14.11 -4.80
CA VAL A 463 7.14 -14.13 -5.71
C VAL A 463 7.46 -13.20 -6.88
N ILE A 464 7.31 -13.70 -8.10
CA ILE A 464 7.54 -12.96 -9.34
C ILE A 464 6.33 -13.09 -10.27
N GLY A 465 6.19 -12.14 -11.18
CA GLY A 465 5.20 -12.14 -12.23
C GLY A 465 5.33 -10.87 -13.07
N TYR A 466 4.61 -10.82 -14.18
CA TYR A 466 4.56 -9.62 -15.00
C TYR A 466 3.47 -8.69 -14.46
N ASN A 467 3.81 -7.46 -14.10
CA ASN A 467 2.91 -6.43 -13.55
C ASN A 467 2.01 -6.86 -12.37
N ILE A 468 2.39 -7.88 -11.62
CA ILE A 468 1.56 -8.48 -10.55
C ILE A 468 1.16 -7.49 -9.45
N THR A 469 1.97 -6.45 -9.19
CA THR A 469 1.66 -5.41 -8.19
C THR A 469 0.66 -4.38 -8.71
N GLY A 470 0.60 -4.16 -10.03
CA GLY A 470 -0.32 -3.21 -10.65
C GLY A 470 -1.63 -3.84 -11.12
N PHE A 471 -1.67 -5.15 -11.33
CA PHE A 471 -2.85 -5.84 -11.85
C PHE A 471 -3.29 -7.00 -10.95
N ASP A 472 -2.56 -8.12 -10.92
CA ASP A 472 -3.02 -9.37 -10.31
C ASP A 472 -3.36 -9.24 -8.83
N TRP A 473 -2.47 -8.64 -8.03
CA TRP A 473 -2.72 -8.41 -6.61
C TRP A 473 -3.91 -7.48 -6.40
N GLU A 474 -3.94 -6.36 -7.12
CA GLU A 474 -5.03 -5.39 -7.01
C GLU A 474 -6.36 -6.02 -7.40
N TYR A 475 -6.37 -6.85 -8.45
CA TYR A 475 -7.56 -7.57 -8.91
C TYR A 475 -8.10 -8.55 -7.86
N MET A 476 -7.23 -9.39 -7.29
CA MET A 476 -7.64 -10.41 -6.32
C MET A 476 -8.05 -9.84 -4.96
N PHE A 477 -7.60 -8.62 -4.60
CA PHE A 477 -7.96 -7.96 -3.34
C PHE A 477 -9.22 -7.11 -3.41
N ARG A 478 -9.80 -6.91 -4.58
CA ARG A 478 -11.05 -6.17 -4.82
C ARG A 478 -12.26 -7.10 -4.85
#